data_1305ece3596686a04725e35f8c8370d2
#
_entry.id   1305ece3596686a04725e35f8c8370d2
#
_cell.length_a   1.000
_cell.length_b   1.000
_cell.length_c   1.000
_cell.angle_alpha   90.00
_cell.angle_beta   90.00
_cell.angle_gamma   90.00
#
_symmetry.space_group_name_H-M   'P 1'
#
loop_
_entity.id
_entity.type
_entity.pdbx_description
1 polymer ?
#
loop_
_entity_poly.entity_id
_entity_poly.type
_entity_poly.pdbx_seq_one_letter_code
_entity_poly.pdbx_strand_id
1 'polypeptide(L)'
;MIKTTMLRYAAVGMASVSMVGFAAASTVTLDTTGADSYNKVELNNGHRVEMTNRNNVGVANVNFQKAESGEVDAEKNTSIEGGVGSGNATNHNDVATEVSVSNSGAGMGAVGSWAPANHDVTIHKTGAESTNKVEINNSHKVEVKNTNNVEVMNLNLQSAESGEVDVEKNTSIEGDIWSGDASNTSSTTTSISIHN
;
A
#
# COMPACT_ATOMS: atom_id res chain seq x y z
N MET A 1 28.35 24.53 -0.72
CA MET A 1 27.29 24.42 -1.77
C MET A 1 26.49 23.16 -1.50
N ILE A 2 25.23 23.28 -1.09
CA ILE A 2 24.35 22.14 -0.74
C ILE A 2 23.83 21.53 -2.03
N LYS A 3 24.13 20.26 -2.29
CA LYS A 3 23.52 19.49 -3.37
C LYS A 3 22.55 18.47 -2.78
N THR A 4 21.26 18.69 -3.00
CA THR A 4 20.21 17.76 -2.58
C THR A 4 19.62 17.08 -3.81
N THR A 5 19.67 15.76 -3.84
CA THR A 5 18.99 14.96 -4.87
C THR A 5 17.95 14.10 -4.20
N MET A 6 16.69 14.35 -4.51
CA MET A 6 15.55 13.61 -3.97
C MET A 6 14.86 12.84 -5.09
N LEU A 7 14.73 11.54 -4.93
CA LEU A 7 14.08 10.65 -5.90
C LEU A 7 12.88 9.95 -5.21
N ARG A 8 11.68 10.15 -5.76
CA ARG A 8 10.45 9.57 -5.24
C ARG A 8 9.76 8.73 -6.31
N TYR A 9 9.41 7.49 -5.96
CA TYR A 9 8.60 6.60 -6.80
C TYR A 9 7.36 6.14 -6.06
N ALA A 10 6.21 6.21 -6.73
CA ALA A 10 4.96 5.65 -6.24
C ALA A 10 4.35 4.71 -7.29
N ALA A 11 3.96 3.51 -6.89
CA ALA A 11 3.28 2.53 -7.73
C ALA A 11 1.82 2.35 -7.33
N VAL A 12 0.92 2.24 -8.31
CA VAL A 12 -0.53 2.15 -8.11
C VAL A 12 -0.98 0.69 -8.10
N GLY A 13 -1.88 0.36 -7.16
CA GLY A 13 -2.48 -0.97 -7.03
C GLY A 13 -3.55 -1.27 -8.08
N MET A 14 -3.73 -2.55 -8.42
CA MET A 14 -4.80 -3.05 -9.30
C MET A 14 -5.80 -3.90 -8.52
N ALA A 15 -7.09 -3.64 -8.72
CA ALA A 15 -8.19 -4.45 -8.22
C ALA A 15 -8.85 -5.23 -9.37
N SER A 16 -9.11 -6.51 -9.17
CA SER A 16 -9.86 -7.35 -10.12
C SER A 16 -11.06 -7.99 -9.44
N VAL A 17 -12.22 -7.93 -10.12
CA VAL A 17 -13.46 -8.55 -9.66
C VAL A 17 -13.92 -9.57 -10.70
N SER A 18 -14.12 -10.81 -10.26
CA SER A 18 -14.73 -11.85 -11.09
C SER A 18 -16.03 -12.35 -10.46
N MET A 19 -17.13 -12.30 -11.21
CA MET A 19 -18.43 -12.81 -10.79
C MET A 19 -18.76 -14.07 -11.60
N VAL A 20 -19.10 -15.15 -10.91
CA VAL A 20 -19.55 -16.40 -11.54
C VAL A 20 -20.87 -16.81 -10.91
N GLY A 21 -21.92 -16.83 -11.72
CA GLY A 21 -23.22 -17.38 -11.37
C GLY A 21 -24.38 -16.37 -11.39
N PHE A 22 -25.50 -16.77 -11.99
CA PHE A 22 -26.77 -16.05 -11.97
C PHE A 22 -27.82 -16.91 -11.29
N ALA A 23 -28.60 -16.31 -10.39
CA ALA A 23 -29.78 -16.96 -9.85
C ALA A 23 -30.88 -16.97 -10.93
N ALA A 24 -31.33 -18.13 -11.35
CA ALA A 24 -32.45 -18.30 -12.26
C ALA A 24 -33.68 -18.78 -11.49
N ALA A 25 -34.83 -18.11 -11.67
CA ALA A 25 -36.09 -18.64 -11.22
C ALA A 25 -36.50 -19.85 -12.09
N SER A 26 -37.00 -20.93 -11.48
CA SER A 26 -37.42 -22.13 -12.16
C SER A 26 -38.87 -22.48 -11.80
N THR A 27 -39.68 -22.76 -12.79
CA THR A 27 -40.99 -23.34 -12.60
C THR A 27 -40.98 -24.78 -13.07
N VAL A 28 -41.31 -25.71 -12.21
CA VAL A 28 -41.39 -27.12 -12.53
C VAL A 28 -42.81 -27.62 -12.23
N THR A 29 -43.45 -28.19 -13.23
CA THR A 29 -44.78 -28.78 -13.08
C THR A 29 -44.69 -30.27 -13.37
N LEU A 30 -45.13 -31.09 -12.42
CA LEU A 30 -45.35 -32.51 -12.58
C LEU A 30 -46.86 -32.75 -12.59
N ASP A 31 -47.41 -33.21 -13.71
CA ASP A 31 -48.81 -33.47 -13.84
C ASP A 31 -49.06 -34.91 -14.33
N THR A 32 -50.05 -35.56 -13.74
CA THR A 32 -50.59 -36.87 -14.13
C THR A 32 -49.52 -37.99 -14.11
N THR A 33 -49.05 -38.36 -12.92
CA THR A 33 -48.15 -39.51 -12.74
C THR A 33 -48.94 -40.80 -12.42
N GLY A 34 -48.44 -41.94 -12.89
CA GLY A 34 -49.09 -43.24 -12.66
C GLY A 34 -49.05 -43.70 -11.21
N ALA A 35 -49.79 -44.79 -10.89
CA ALA A 35 -49.67 -45.45 -9.60
C ALA A 35 -48.25 -46.00 -9.41
N ASP A 36 -47.78 -46.10 -8.17
CA ASP A 36 -46.43 -46.60 -7.77
C ASP A 36 -45.27 -45.84 -8.40
N SER A 37 -45.49 -44.58 -8.81
CA SER A 37 -44.45 -43.77 -9.43
C SER A 37 -43.57 -43.07 -8.41
N TYR A 38 -42.25 -43.00 -8.73
CA TYR A 38 -41.32 -42.19 -7.97
C TYR A 38 -40.92 -40.94 -8.77
N ASN A 39 -41.26 -39.81 -8.23
CA ASN A 39 -40.99 -38.51 -8.85
C ASN A 39 -39.98 -37.72 -8.00
N LYS A 40 -38.88 -37.36 -8.59
CA LYS A 40 -37.86 -36.49 -7.93
C LYS A 40 -37.68 -35.20 -8.71
N VAL A 41 -37.86 -34.11 -8.04
CA VAL A 41 -37.43 -32.78 -8.53
C VAL A 41 -36.26 -32.33 -7.71
N GLU A 42 -35.16 -32.03 -8.37
CA GLU A 42 -33.95 -31.51 -7.74
C GLU A 42 -33.56 -30.21 -8.40
N LEU A 43 -33.63 -29.11 -7.65
CA LEU A 43 -33.23 -27.78 -8.08
C LEU A 43 -32.01 -27.37 -7.32
N ASN A 44 -30.89 -27.26 -8.03
CA ASN A 44 -29.63 -26.83 -7.50
C ASN A 44 -29.35 -25.40 -8.00
N ASN A 45 -29.41 -24.43 -7.11
CA ASN A 45 -29.11 -23.05 -7.41
C ASN A 45 -27.92 -22.56 -6.57
N GLY A 46 -26.81 -22.34 -7.23
CA GLY A 46 -25.59 -21.85 -6.61
C GLY A 46 -25.26 -20.46 -7.10
N HIS A 47 -25.09 -19.56 -6.18
CA HIS A 47 -24.54 -18.23 -6.46
C HIS A 47 -23.19 -18.08 -5.75
N ARG A 48 -22.14 -17.88 -6.54
CA ARG A 48 -20.78 -17.67 -6.01
C ARG A 48 -20.23 -16.36 -6.52
N VAL A 49 -19.81 -15.53 -5.61
CA VAL A 49 -19.06 -14.30 -5.90
C VAL A 49 -17.67 -14.44 -5.33
N GLU A 50 -16.68 -14.34 -6.18
CA GLU A 50 -15.28 -14.25 -5.78
C GLU A 50 -14.74 -12.87 -6.12
N MET A 51 -14.22 -12.20 -5.14
CA MET A 51 -13.56 -10.91 -5.28
C MET A 51 -12.13 -11.02 -4.81
N THR A 52 -11.19 -10.65 -5.67
CA THR A 52 -9.77 -10.63 -5.31
C THR A 52 -9.23 -9.23 -5.53
N ASN A 53 -8.84 -8.59 -4.46
CA ASN A 53 -8.14 -7.32 -4.47
C ASN A 53 -6.66 -7.57 -4.20
N ARG A 54 -5.81 -7.07 -5.09
CA ARG A 54 -4.36 -7.18 -4.93
C ARG A 54 -3.75 -5.81 -5.13
N ASN A 55 -3.14 -5.29 -4.08
CA ASN A 55 -2.46 -4.02 -4.08
C ASN A 55 -0.96 -4.24 -3.85
N ASN A 56 -0.15 -3.71 -4.76
CA ASN A 56 1.30 -3.67 -4.62
C ASN A 56 1.72 -2.20 -4.62
N VAL A 57 2.23 -1.74 -3.51
CA VAL A 57 2.69 -0.37 -3.35
C VAL A 57 4.16 -0.40 -2.98
N GLY A 58 5.00 0.22 -3.82
CA GLY A 58 6.41 0.41 -3.55
C GLY A 58 6.72 1.90 -3.45
N VAL A 59 7.33 2.32 -2.35
CA VAL A 59 7.78 3.70 -2.16
C VAL A 59 9.26 3.67 -1.82
N ALA A 60 10.07 4.42 -2.57
CA ALA A 60 11.48 4.59 -2.29
C ALA A 60 11.80 6.08 -2.15
N ASN A 61 12.26 6.47 -0.98
CA ASN A 61 12.79 7.80 -0.72
C ASN A 61 14.31 7.69 -0.54
N VAL A 62 15.04 8.32 -1.44
CA VAL A 62 16.51 8.34 -1.39
C VAL A 62 16.98 9.77 -1.30
N ASN A 63 17.72 10.08 -0.27
CA ASN A 63 18.26 11.40 -0.02
C ASN A 63 19.77 11.35 0.22
N PHE A 64 20.49 12.13 -0.55
CA PHE A 64 21.93 12.32 -0.39
C PHE A 64 22.20 13.80 -0.15
N GLN A 65 22.83 14.10 0.95
CA GLN A 65 23.20 15.47 1.30
C GLN A 65 24.68 15.53 1.69
N LYS A 66 25.38 16.50 1.12
CA LYS A 66 26.74 16.84 1.51
C LYS A 66 26.83 18.33 1.79
N ALA A 67 27.28 18.68 2.96
CA ALA A 67 27.64 20.04 3.34
C ALA A 67 29.12 20.09 3.68
N GLU A 68 29.82 21.03 3.09
CA GLU A 68 31.24 21.32 3.35
C GLU A 68 31.36 22.82 3.61
N SER A 69 32.05 23.20 4.65
CA SER A 69 32.49 24.57 4.81
C SER A 69 33.81 24.82 4.04
N GLY A 70 34.14 26.08 3.85
CA GLY A 70 35.39 26.45 3.14
C GLY A 70 36.62 26.12 3.95
N GLU A 71 37.72 25.86 3.27
CA GLU A 71 39.09 25.78 3.81
C GLU A 71 39.66 27.21 3.97
N VAL A 72 40.41 27.41 5.03
CA VAL A 72 41.09 28.66 5.28
C VAL A 72 42.59 28.36 5.41
N ASP A 73 43.38 28.95 4.51
CA ASP A 73 44.82 28.83 4.48
C ASP A 73 45.44 30.21 4.76
N ALA A 74 46.20 30.30 5.82
CA ALA A 74 46.88 31.53 6.21
C ALA A 74 48.38 31.27 6.40
N GLU A 75 49.08 31.23 5.28
CA GLU A 75 50.51 30.96 5.26
C GLU A 75 51.36 32.23 5.05
N LYS A 76 52.56 32.25 5.65
CA LYS A 76 53.65 33.18 5.36
C LYS A 76 53.31 34.66 5.59
N ASN A 77 52.44 34.96 6.50
CA ASN A 77 52.13 36.33 6.88
C ASN A 77 53.13 36.84 7.94
N THR A 78 53.43 38.14 7.90
CA THR A 78 54.27 38.78 8.93
C THR A 78 53.50 38.90 10.23
N SER A 79 52.22 39.21 10.17
CA SER A 79 51.31 39.28 11.31
C SER A 79 49.91 38.93 10.90
N ILE A 80 49.19 38.17 11.75
CA ILE A 80 47.77 37.92 11.67
C ILE A 80 47.15 38.53 12.91
N GLU A 81 46.33 39.57 12.74
CA GLU A 81 45.59 40.21 13.81
C GLU A 81 44.11 39.91 13.62
N GLY A 82 43.43 39.36 14.65
CA GLY A 82 42.05 38.96 14.62
C GLY A 82 41.83 37.44 14.50
N GLY A 83 40.58 37.01 14.31
CA GLY A 83 40.23 35.61 14.27
C GLY A 83 40.38 34.99 12.87
N VAL A 84 40.86 33.77 12.82
CA VAL A 84 40.92 32.93 11.60
C VAL A 84 40.06 31.69 11.83
N GLY A 85 39.05 31.48 10.99
CA GLY A 85 38.15 30.34 11.20
C GLY A 85 37.37 29.92 9.98
N SER A 86 37.03 28.63 9.92
CA SER A 86 36.13 28.09 8.90
C SER A 86 34.67 28.22 9.33
N GLY A 87 33.74 28.15 8.36
CA GLY A 87 32.32 28.17 8.60
C GLY A 87 31.74 26.84 9.06
N ASN A 88 30.49 26.83 9.48
CA ASN A 88 29.79 25.61 9.86
C ASN A 88 29.25 24.87 8.62
N ALA A 89 29.21 23.54 8.74
CA ALA A 89 28.56 22.66 7.74
C ALA A 89 27.33 21.98 8.35
N THR A 90 26.15 22.25 7.81
CA THR A 90 24.91 21.69 8.35
C THR A 90 24.05 21.05 7.26
N ASN A 91 23.64 19.82 7.51
CA ASN A 91 22.59 19.13 6.76
C ASN A 91 21.35 18.97 7.64
N HIS A 92 20.19 19.23 7.05
CA HIS A 92 18.90 18.96 7.66
C HIS A 92 18.02 18.21 6.68
N ASN A 93 17.39 17.11 7.14
CA ASN A 93 16.50 16.29 6.34
C ASN A 93 15.26 15.89 7.13
N ASP A 94 14.09 16.19 6.56
CA ASP A 94 12.81 15.73 7.04
C ASP A 94 12.11 14.92 5.93
N VAL A 95 11.76 13.67 6.23
CA VAL A 95 11.03 12.78 5.34
C VAL A 95 9.74 12.33 6.02
N ALA A 96 8.61 12.67 5.41
CA ALA A 96 7.32 12.14 5.77
C ALA A 96 6.78 11.26 4.63
N THR A 97 6.47 10.01 4.95
CA THR A 97 5.90 9.04 4.00
C THR A 97 4.56 8.58 4.52
N GLU A 98 3.51 8.79 3.73
CA GLU A 98 2.16 8.31 4.02
C GLU A 98 1.70 7.35 2.93
N VAL A 99 1.28 6.16 3.30
CA VAL A 99 0.71 5.15 2.41
C VAL A 99 -0.67 4.78 2.92
N SER A 100 -1.69 4.98 2.08
CA SER A 100 -3.06 4.57 2.36
C SER A 100 -3.55 3.60 1.29
N VAL A 101 -4.00 2.43 1.71
CA VAL A 101 -4.59 1.42 0.84
C VAL A 101 -6.01 1.15 1.33
N SER A 102 -7.01 1.34 0.44
CA SER A 102 -8.41 1.06 0.74
C SER A 102 -8.98 0.06 -0.27
N ASN A 103 -9.50 -1.06 0.23
CA ASN A 103 -10.18 -2.07 -0.55
C ASN A 103 -11.72 -1.96 -0.44
N SER A 104 -12.21 -0.95 0.26
CA SER A 104 -13.63 -0.69 0.42
C SER A 104 -14.20 -0.03 -0.84
N GLY A 105 -15.00 -0.69 -1.61
CA GLY A 105 -15.84 0.06 -2.49
C GLY A 105 -16.32 -0.61 -3.77
N ALA A 106 -15.52 -0.75 -4.77
CA ALA A 106 -16.01 -0.96 -6.13
C ALA A 106 -16.51 -2.39 -6.46
N GLY A 107 -17.10 -3.09 -5.57
CA GLY A 107 -17.65 -4.43 -5.81
C GLY A 107 -18.60 -4.89 -4.71
N MET A 108 -18.52 -4.30 -3.54
CA MET A 108 -19.39 -4.67 -2.40
C MET A 108 -20.87 -4.35 -2.64
N GLY A 109 -21.17 -3.31 -3.43
CA GLY A 109 -22.55 -2.98 -3.79
C GLY A 109 -23.24 -4.04 -4.66
N ALA A 110 -22.49 -4.76 -5.48
CA ALA A 110 -23.02 -5.85 -6.30
C ALA A 110 -23.21 -7.16 -5.52
N VAL A 111 -22.52 -7.32 -4.39
CA VAL A 111 -22.59 -8.50 -3.52
C VAL A 111 -23.83 -8.46 -2.62
N GLY A 112 -24.32 -7.27 -2.29
CA GLY A 112 -25.44 -7.06 -1.36
C GLY A 112 -26.85 -7.27 -1.94
N SER A 113 -27.00 -7.39 -3.25
CA SER A 113 -28.33 -7.48 -3.90
C SER A 113 -28.68 -8.88 -4.41
N TRP A 114 -28.17 -9.93 -3.77
CA TRP A 114 -28.65 -11.28 -4.11
C TRP A 114 -30.04 -11.49 -3.54
N ALA A 115 -31.01 -11.64 -4.45
CA ALA A 115 -32.34 -12.16 -4.12
C ALA A 115 -32.34 -13.68 -4.38
N PRO A 116 -32.79 -14.50 -3.42
CA PRO A 116 -32.94 -15.93 -3.68
C PRO A 116 -33.88 -16.13 -4.87
N ALA A 117 -33.53 -17.03 -5.77
CA ALA A 117 -34.41 -17.37 -6.86
C ALA A 117 -35.73 -17.98 -6.31
N ASN A 118 -36.86 -17.47 -6.76
CA ASN A 118 -38.15 -18.06 -6.45
C ASN A 118 -38.32 -19.31 -7.32
N HIS A 119 -38.39 -20.45 -6.67
CA HIS A 119 -38.75 -21.70 -7.34
C HIS A 119 -40.19 -22.03 -7.06
N ASP A 120 -40.93 -22.27 -8.12
CA ASP A 120 -42.33 -22.74 -8.04
C ASP A 120 -42.38 -24.19 -8.52
N VAL A 121 -42.70 -25.10 -7.61
CA VAL A 121 -42.81 -26.52 -7.92
C VAL A 121 -44.24 -26.95 -7.64
N THR A 122 -44.96 -27.30 -8.70
CA THR A 122 -46.36 -27.74 -8.64
C THR A 122 -46.47 -29.22 -9.03
N ILE A 123 -47.05 -30.02 -8.15
CA ILE A 123 -47.27 -31.46 -8.40
C ILE A 123 -48.79 -31.73 -8.36
N HIS A 124 -49.32 -32.16 -9.49
CA HIS A 124 -50.74 -32.45 -9.61
C HIS A 124 -51.02 -33.91 -10.00
N LYS A 125 -52.15 -34.44 -9.57
CA LYS A 125 -52.70 -35.72 -10.00
C LYS A 125 -51.71 -36.87 -9.94
N THR A 126 -51.10 -37.05 -8.81
CA THR A 126 -50.21 -38.22 -8.60
C THR A 126 -51.06 -39.47 -8.35
N GLY A 127 -50.63 -40.60 -8.90
CA GLY A 127 -51.30 -41.88 -8.71
C GLY A 127 -51.25 -42.39 -7.27
N ALA A 128 -52.06 -43.42 -6.96
CA ALA A 128 -52.01 -44.08 -5.66
C ALA A 128 -50.60 -44.66 -5.41
N GLU A 129 -50.12 -44.61 -4.13
CA GLU A 129 -48.83 -45.10 -3.67
C GLU A 129 -47.62 -44.47 -4.33
N SER A 130 -47.77 -43.33 -5.00
CA SER A 130 -46.66 -42.60 -5.60
C SER A 130 -45.88 -41.77 -4.56
N THR A 131 -44.54 -41.79 -4.72
CA THR A 131 -43.63 -40.99 -3.88
C THR A 131 -43.18 -39.77 -4.65
N ASN A 132 -43.35 -38.57 -4.05
CA ASN A 132 -42.91 -37.32 -4.64
C ASN A 132 -41.87 -36.69 -3.74
N LYS A 133 -40.66 -36.44 -4.28
CA LYS A 133 -39.55 -35.80 -3.56
C LYS A 133 -39.16 -34.51 -4.26
N VAL A 134 -39.16 -33.43 -3.51
CA VAL A 134 -38.64 -32.15 -3.99
C VAL A 134 -37.43 -31.74 -3.14
N GLU A 135 -36.32 -31.55 -3.80
CA GLU A 135 -35.10 -31.05 -3.17
C GLU A 135 -34.73 -29.72 -3.83
N ILE A 136 -34.65 -28.65 -3.02
CA ILE A 136 -34.23 -27.32 -3.47
C ILE A 136 -33.00 -26.95 -2.69
N ASN A 137 -31.85 -26.89 -3.38
CA ASN A 137 -30.60 -26.52 -2.80
C ASN A 137 -30.20 -25.12 -3.27
N ASN A 138 -30.31 -24.16 -2.39
CA ASN A 138 -29.84 -22.79 -2.61
C ASN A 138 -28.54 -22.56 -1.86
N SER A 139 -27.46 -22.30 -2.57
CA SER A 139 -26.20 -21.94 -1.96
C SER A 139 -25.77 -20.55 -2.39
N HIS A 140 -25.38 -19.73 -1.41
CA HIS A 140 -24.79 -18.43 -1.65
C HIS A 140 -23.41 -18.38 -1.00
N LYS A 141 -22.38 -18.23 -1.81
CA LYS A 141 -21.02 -18.09 -1.31
C LYS A 141 -20.43 -16.79 -1.80
N VAL A 142 -20.01 -15.96 -0.85
CA VAL A 142 -19.21 -14.77 -1.12
C VAL A 142 -17.83 -15.02 -0.55
N GLU A 143 -16.83 -14.87 -1.40
CA GLU A 143 -15.43 -14.97 -1.01
C GLU A 143 -14.71 -13.69 -1.41
N VAL A 144 -14.22 -12.98 -0.42
CA VAL A 144 -13.44 -11.74 -0.61
C VAL A 144 -12.01 -12.02 -0.15
N LYS A 145 -11.07 -11.86 -1.07
CA LYS A 145 -9.65 -12.03 -0.78
C LYS A 145 -8.92 -10.72 -1.04
N ASN A 146 -8.40 -10.14 0.03
CA ASN A 146 -7.57 -8.95 -0.05
C ASN A 146 -6.10 -9.34 0.16
N THR A 147 -5.24 -8.91 -0.74
CA THR A 147 -3.80 -9.09 -0.62
C THR A 147 -3.14 -7.74 -0.83
N ASN A 148 -2.53 -7.24 0.23
CA ASN A 148 -1.83 -5.96 0.20
C ASN A 148 -0.34 -6.22 0.43
N ASN A 149 0.48 -5.76 -0.50
CA ASN A 149 1.92 -5.76 -0.38
C ASN A 149 2.39 -4.31 -0.42
N VAL A 150 2.94 -3.84 0.70
CA VAL A 150 3.43 -2.46 0.84
C VAL A 150 4.90 -2.53 1.22
N GLU A 151 5.74 -1.95 0.37
CA GLU A 151 7.17 -1.84 0.60
C GLU A 151 7.55 -0.36 0.64
N VAL A 152 8.16 0.06 1.73
CA VAL A 152 8.65 1.43 1.90
C VAL A 152 10.12 1.39 2.24
N MET A 153 10.93 2.05 1.41
CA MET A 153 12.35 2.22 1.64
C MET A 153 12.67 3.71 1.80
N ASN A 154 13.24 4.05 2.94
CA ASN A 154 13.77 5.39 3.20
C ASN A 154 15.27 5.28 3.40
N LEU A 155 16.05 5.83 2.47
CA LEU A 155 17.50 5.90 2.55
C LEU A 155 17.92 7.36 2.66
N ASN A 156 18.60 7.70 3.75
CA ASN A 156 19.14 9.01 3.97
C ASN A 156 20.65 8.90 4.25
N LEU A 157 21.45 9.50 3.40
CA LEU A 157 22.87 9.58 3.52
C LEU A 157 23.29 11.05 3.61
N GLN A 158 23.88 11.40 4.73
CA GLN A 158 24.31 12.76 5.03
C GLN A 158 25.80 12.77 5.38
N SER A 159 26.54 13.71 4.80
CA SER A 159 27.91 14.03 5.18
C SER A 159 28.02 15.52 5.45
N ALA A 160 28.51 15.88 6.62
CA ALA A 160 28.83 17.25 6.94
C ALA A 160 30.31 17.29 7.37
N GLU A 161 31.06 18.14 6.72
CA GLU A 161 32.50 18.33 6.99
C GLU A 161 32.75 19.81 7.25
N SER A 162 33.22 20.16 8.45
CA SER A 162 33.74 21.50 8.69
C SER A 162 35.02 21.73 7.89
N GLY A 163 35.30 22.96 7.50
CA GLY A 163 36.51 23.27 6.79
C GLY A 163 37.76 23.15 7.66
N GLU A 164 38.85 22.92 7.00
CA GLU A 164 40.19 22.93 7.60
C GLU A 164 40.66 24.38 7.74
N VAL A 165 41.40 24.65 8.82
CA VAL A 165 42.09 25.92 9.01
C VAL A 165 43.58 25.61 9.15
N ASP A 166 44.35 25.99 8.13
CA ASP A 166 45.78 25.84 8.13
C ASP A 166 46.46 27.19 8.34
N VAL A 167 47.26 27.29 9.38
CA VAL A 167 47.98 28.53 9.74
C VAL A 167 49.46 28.20 9.94
N GLU A 168 50.24 28.35 8.86
CA GLU A 168 51.63 27.96 8.87
C GLU A 168 52.58 29.13 8.56
N LYS A 169 53.79 29.06 9.10
CA LYS A 169 54.92 29.95 8.76
C LYS A 169 54.65 31.44 8.98
N ASN A 170 53.77 31.77 9.90
CA ASN A 170 53.49 33.15 10.28
C ASN A 170 54.49 33.61 11.38
N THR A 171 54.85 34.91 11.34
CA THR A 171 55.79 35.46 12.33
C THR A 171 55.09 35.80 13.64
N SER A 172 53.87 36.28 13.56
CA SER A 172 53.05 36.59 14.74
C SER A 172 51.58 36.28 14.43
N ILE A 173 50.88 35.73 15.42
CA ILE A 173 49.42 35.48 15.36
C ILE A 173 48.81 36.05 16.64
N GLU A 174 48.00 37.08 16.51
CA GLU A 174 47.22 37.66 17.61
C GLU A 174 45.72 37.49 17.30
N GLY A 175 45.10 36.50 17.96
CA GLY A 175 43.65 36.19 17.76
C GLY A 175 43.35 34.70 17.92
N ASP A 176 42.08 34.38 17.72
CA ASP A 176 41.56 33.03 17.86
C ASP A 176 41.59 32.29 16.51
N ILE A 177 41.94 31.01 16.56
CA ILE A 177 41.87 30.10 15.42
C ILE A 177 40.82 29.06 15.75
N TRP A 178 39.81 28.93 14.87
CA TRP A 178 38.73 27.96 15.08
C TRP A 178 38.29 27.27 13.79
N SER A 179 37.91 26.02 13.87
CA SER A 179 37.13 25.36 12.83
C SER A 179 35.64 25.46 13.16
N GLY A 180 34.79 25.46 12.13
CA GLY A 180 33.34 25.46 12.32
C GLY A 180 32.81 24.09 12.77
N ASP A 181 31.55 24.03 13.15
CA ASP A 181 30.88 22.82 13.52
C ASP A 181 30.34 22.07 12.29
N ALA A 182 30.37 20.74 12.34
CA ALA A 182 29.71 19.87 11.36
C ALA A 182 28.52 19.20 12.00
N SER A 183 27.32 19.35 11.41
CA SER A 183 26.08 18.81 11.97
C SER A 183 25.20 18.15 10.91
N ASN A 184 24.72 16.95 11.22
CA ASN A 184 23.74 16.22 10.46
C ASN A 184 22.48 16.00 11.32
N THR A 185 21.32 16.42 10.82
CA THR A 185 20.03 16.19 11.46
C THR A 185 19.10 15.51 10.48
N SER A 186 18.48 14.40 10.89
CA SER A 186 17.52 13.67 10.09
C SER A 186 16.30 13.27 10.92
N SER A 187 15.13 13.49 10.34
CA SER A 187 13.84 13.01 10.84
C SER A 187 13.15 12.21 9.73
N THR A 188 12.65 11.02 10.07
CA THR A 188 11.91 10.17 9.14
C THR A 188 10.66 9.65 9.81
N THR A 189 9.50 9.97 9.22
CA THR A 189 8.20 9.49 9.68
C THR A 189 7.55 8.68 8.58
N THR A 190 7.09 7.46 8.91
CA THR A 190 6.35 6.60 7.98
C THR A 190 5.03 6.20 8.61
N SER A 191 3.93 6.46 7.90
CA SER A 191 2.58 6.07 8.26
C SER A 191 1.99 5.17 7.19
N ILE A 192 1.50 3.99 7.57
CA ILE A 192 0.87 3.03 6.66
C ILE A 192 -0.51 2.71 7.21
N SER A 193 -1.55 2.95 6.39
CA SER A 193 -2.93 2.67 6.71
C SER A 193 -3.53 1.73 5.66
N ILE A 194 -4.08 0.60 6.11
CA ILE A 194 -4.71 -0.41 5.25
C ILE A 194 -6.13 -0.66 5.74
N HIS A 195 -7.11 -0.38 4.87
CA HIS A 195 -8.53 -0.63 5.10
C HIS A 195 -9.04 -1.73 4.14
N ASN A 196 -9.57 -2.81 4.71
CA ASN A 196 -10.11 -3.96 3.97
C ASN A 196 -11.63 -4.04 4.05
#